data_d177f9513d60a9f0723bafd8f9f3a3f3
#
_entry.id   d177f9513d60a9f0723bafd8f9f3a3f3
#
_cell.length_a   1.000
_cell.length_b   1.000
_cell.length_c   1.000
_cell.angle_alpha   90.00
_cell.angle_beta   90.00
_cell.angle_gamma   90.00
#
_symmetry.space_group_name_H-M   'P 1'
#
loop_
_entity.id
_entity.type
_entity.pdbx_description
1 polymer ?
#
loop_
_entity_poly.entity_id
_entity_poly.type
_entity_poly.pdbx_seq_one_letter_code
_entity_poly.pdbx_strand_id
1 'polypeptide(L)'
;MTLQKDTERNEAKYLHAFANFAGKRVLEVGCGEGRMTWQYAKTAQSIIGVDPDRDALRIATVDRPVDLQSRVLFACSDSQSLPFSKETFDIAILAWSL
;
A
#
# COMPACT_ATOMS: atom_id res chain seq x y z
N MET A 1 4.30 0.77 14.56
CA MET A 1 3.55 0.83 13.29
C MET A 1 2.21 1.50 13.50
N THR A 2 1.90 2.47 12.67
CA THR A 2 0.61 3.17 12.71
C THR A 2 -0.35 2.49 11.76
N LEU A 3 -1.53 2.11 12.25
CA LEU A 3 -2.55 1.45 11.45
C LEU A 3 -3.61 2.45 11.03
N GLN A 4 -3.84 2.55 9.73
CA GLN A 4 -4.82 3.47 9.17
C GLN A 4 -5.85 2.69 8.36
N LYS A 5 -7.10 3.13 8.45
CA LYS A 5 -8.19 2.56 7.68
C LYS A 5 -8.79 3.65 6.82
N ASP A 6 -8.90 3.38 5.53
CA ASP A 6 -9.34 4.38 4.58
C ASP A 6 -10.47 3.84 3.71
N THR A 7 -11.25 4.74 3.13
CA THR A 7 -12.29 4.44 2.16
C THR A 7 -12.03 5.26 0.91
N GLU A 8 -12.65 4.86 -0.20
CA GLU A 8 -12.49 5.57 -1.46
C GLU A 8 -12.79 7.06 -1.34
N ARG A 9 -13.82 7.41 -0.58
CA ARG A 9 -14.23 8.80 -0.45
C ARG A 9 -13.19 9.68 0.20
N ASN A 10 -12.33 9.07 1.02
CA ASN A 10 -11.43 9.81 1.89
C ASN A 10 -9.97 9.66 1.49
N GLU A 11 -9.65 8.90 0.44
CA GLU A 11 -8.27 8.62 0.08
C GLU A 11 -7.40 9.88 0.01
N ALA A 12 -7.83 10.85 -0.79
CA ALA A 12 -7.04 12.07 -0.98
C ALA A 12 -6.90 12.85 0.32
N LYS A 13 -7.99 12.94 1.09
CA LYS A 13 -7.99 13.65 2.37
C LYS A 13 -7.03 13.01 3.35
N TYR A 14 -7.07 11.69 3.46
CA TYR A 14 -6.18 10.99 4.38
C TYR A 14 -4.72 11.07 3.94
N LEU A 15 -4.47 10.99 2.65
CA LEU A 15 -3.10 11.08 2.16
C LEU A 15 -2.51 12.47 2.39
N HIS A 16 -3.31 13.52 2.28
CA HIS A 16 -2.87 14.86 2.66
C HIS A 16 -2.59 14.96 4.16
N ALA A 17 -3.46 14.36 4.98
CA ALA A 17 -3.28 14.36 6.43
C ALA A 17 -2.05 13.55 6.83
N PHE A 18 -1.70 12.51 6.06
CA PHE A 18 -0.55 11.67 6.33
C PHE A 18 0.63 12.03 5.46
N ALA A 19 0.88 13.33 5.33
CA ALA A 19 2.03 13.82 4.57
C ALA A 19 3.37 13.31 5.11
N ASN A 20 3.37 12.59 6.23
CA ASN A 20 4.58 12.07 6.87
C ASN A 20 4.95 10.67 6.38
N PHE A 21 4.60 10.32 5.16
CA PHE A 21 5.05 9.06 4.57
C PHE A 21 6.52 9.12 4.14
N ALA A 22 7.10 10.29 4.12
CA ALA A 22 8.47 10.47 3.67
C ALA A 22 9.43 9.62 4.49
N GLY A 23 10.19 8.78 3.81
CA GLY A 23 11.17 7.89 4.45
C GLY A 23 10.56 6.75 5.25
N LYS A 24 9.26 6.49 5.13
CA LYS A 24 8.58 5.43 5.87
C LYS A 24 8.44 4.16 5.05
N ARG A 25 8.47 3.02 5.75
CA ARG A 25 8.17 1.72 5.17
C ARG A 25 6.69 1.45 5.39
N VAL A 26 5.96 1.23 4.31
CA VAL A 26 4.50 1.17 4.33
C VAL A 26 4.02 -0.22 3.92
N LEU A 27 3.07 -0.76 4.68
CA LEU A 27 2.31 -1.94 4.28
C LEU A 27 0.91 -1.48 3.91
N GLU A 28 0.49 -1.75 2.69
CA GLU A 28 -0.87 -1.44 2.24
C GLU A 28 -1.65 -2.74 2.09
N VAL A 29 -2.63 -2.95 2.98
CA VAL A 29 -3.46 -4.15 2.99
C VAL A 29 -4.72 -3.89 2.18
N GLY A 30 -4.98 -4.74 1.20
CA GLY A 30 -6.09 -4.55 0.27
C GLY A 30 -5.76 -3.57 -0.84
N CYS A 31 -4.53 -3.64 -1.36
CA CYS A 31 -4.05 -2.66 -2.34
C CYS A 31 -4.72 -2.77 -3.72
N GLY A 32 -5.31 -3.94 -4.04
CA GLY A 32 -5.97 -4.14 -5.32
C GLY A 32 -5.05 -3.85 -6.49
N GLU A 33 -5.54 -3.00 -7.41
CA GLU A 33 -4.79 -2.64 -8.62
C GLU A 33 -3.77 -1.51 -8.40
N GLY A 34 -3.59 -1.07 -7.16
CA GLY A 34 -2.59 -0.06 -6.84
C GLY A 34 -3.07 1.38 -6.96
N ARG A 35 -4.37 1.60 -7.10
CA ARG A 35 -4.89 2.95 -7.33
C ARG A 35 -4.50 3.93 -6.24
N MET A 36 -4.65 3.54 -4.99
CA MET A 36 -4.25 4.40 -3.87
C MET A 36 -2.72 4.42 -3.71
N THR A 37 -2.07 3.30 -3.98
CA THR A 37 -0.63 3.16 -3.84
C THR A 37 0.11 4.26 -4.59
N TRP A 38 -0.29 4.53 -5.83
CA TRP A 38 0.42 5.48 -6.66
C TRP A 38 0.33 6.91 -6.15
N GLN A 39 -0.66 7.21 -5.32
CA GLN A 39 -0.85 8.57 -4.81
C GLN A 39 0.23 8.99 -3.82
N TYR A 40 0.82 8.04 -3.08
CA TYR A 40 1.83 8.37 -2.08
C TYR A 40 3.17 7.67 -2.32
N ALA A 41 3.27 6.85 -3.35
CA ALA A 41 4.42 5.97 -3.51
C ALA A 41 5.75 6.71 -3.63
N LYS A 42 5.74 7.90 -4.20
CA LYS A 42 6.98 8.66 -4.40
C LYS A 42 7.58 9.18 -3.11
N THR A 43 6.76 9.37 -2.06
CA THR A 43 7.25 9.89 -0.79
C THR A 43 7.72 8.80 0.15
N ALA A 44 7.13 7.62 0.09
CA ALA A 44 7.51 6.53 0.99
C ALA A 44 8.89 5.98 0.65
N GLN A 45 9.58 5.46 1.66
CA GLN A 45 10.84 4.76 1.44
C GLN A 45 10.62 3.47 0.67
N SER A 46 9.63 2.69 1.09
CA SER A 46 9.26 1.45 0.43
C SER A 46 7.82 1.12 0.74
N ILE A 47 7.18 0.39 -0.17
CA ILE A 47 5.79 -0.03 -0.02
C ILE A 47 5.69 -1.48 -0.39
N ILE A 48 4.98 -2.25 0.45
CA ILE A 48 4.54 -3.58 0.08
C ILE A 48 3.03 -3.57 0.10
N GLY A 49 2.42 -3.83 -1.05
CA GLY A 49 0.98 -3.98 -1.18
C GLY A 49 0.60 -5.44 -1.16
N VAL A 50 -0.40 -5.78 -0.37
CA VAL A 50 -0.92 -7.14 -0.32
C VAL A 50 -2.40 -7.16 -0.64
N ASP A 51 -2.84 -8.20 -1.31
CA ASP A 51 -4.23 -8.40 -1.67
C ASP A 51 -4.44 -9.87 -1.97
N PRO A 52 -5.60 -10.46 -1.63
CA PRO A 52 -5.87 -11.84 -1.99
C PRO A 52 -6.19 -12.02 -3.48
N ASP A 53 -6.50 -10.96 -4.20
CA ASP A 53 -6.88 -11.01 -5.60
C ASP A 53 -5.65 -10.95 -6.50
N ARG A 54 -5.25 -12.11 -7.02
CA ARG A 54 -4.07 -12.21 -7.88
C ARG A 54 -4.21 -11.43 -9.18
N ASP A 55 -5.42 -11.34 -9.71
CA ASP A 55 -5.63 -10.62 -10.97
C ASP A 55 -5.45 -9.12 -10.77
N ALA A 56 -5.94 -8.59 -9.65
CA ALA A 56 -5.73 -7.19 -9.32
C ALA A 56 -4.24 -6.89 -9.14
N LEU A 57 -3.50 -7.78 -8.46
CA LEU A 57 -2.07 -7.58 -8.26
C LEU A 57 -1.29 -7.63 -9.58
N ARG A 58 -1.76 -8.46 -10.52
CA ARG A 58 -1.13 -8.51 -11.84
C ARG A 58 -1.27 -7.17 -12.55
N ILE A 59 -2.45 -6.56 -12.45
CA ILE A 59 -2.68 -5.23 -13.01
C ILE A 59 -1.79 -4.19 -12.32
N ALA A 60 -1.73 -4.23 -10.99
CA ALA A 60 -0.89 -3.32 -10.24
C ALA A 60 0.59 -3.42 -10.67
N THR A 61 1.06 -4.64 -10.88
CA THR A 61 2.44 -4.87 -11.29
C THR A 61 2.71 -4.30 -12.69
N VAL A 62 1.76 -4.50 -13.62
CA VAL A 62 1.90 -3.97 -14.97
C VAL A 62 1.86 -2.45 -14.98
N ASP A 63 0.98 -1.86 -14.18
CA ASP A 63 0.80 -0.42 -14.13
C ASP A 63 1.88 0.29 -13.33
N ARG A 64 2.69 -0.44 -12.58
CA ARG A 64 3.68 0.15 -11.69
C ARG A 64 4.68 1.00 -12.49
N PRO A 65 4.81 2.29 -12.14
CA PRO A 65 5.78 3.16 -12.81
C PRO A 65 7.20 2.60 -12.72
N VAL A 66 7.97 2.80 -13.78
CA VAL A 66 9.32 2.27 -13.88
C VAL A 66 10.21 2.75 -12.72
N ASP A 67 10.08 4.01 -12.35
CA ASP A 67 10.90 4.59 -11.29
C ASP A 67 10.50 4.10 -9.89
N LEU A 68 9.40 3.36 -9.77
CA LEU A 68 8.95 2.81 -8.49
C LEU A 68 9.20 1.30 -8.37
N GLN A 69 9.76 0.65 -9.39
CA GLN A 69 9.88 -0.80 -9.39
C GLN A 69 10.73 -1.33 -8.24
N SER A 70 11.71 -0.57 -7.78
CA SER A 70 12.56 -1.02 -6.68
C SER A 70 11.97 -0.72 -5.31
N ARG A 71 10.95 0.14 -5.23
CA ARG A 71 10.39 0.59 -3.95
C ARG A 71 8.99 0.10 -3.69
N VAL A 72 8.26 -0.37 -4.69
CA VAL A 72 6.89 -0.84 -4.55
C VAL A 72 6.82 -2.28 -5.00
N LEU A 73 6.51 -3.18 -4.07
CA LEU A 73 6.39 -4.60 -4.33
C LEU A 73 4.98 -5.06 -3.96
N PHE A 74 4.53 -6.14 -4.57
CA PHE A 74 3.21 -6.70 -4.31
C PHE A 74 3.32 -8.17 -3.92
N ALA A 75 2.44 -8.60 -3.02
CA ALA A 75 2.36 -9.99 -2.60
C ALA A 75 0.91 -10.41 -2.45
N CYS A 76 0.59 -11.62 -2.89
CA CYS A 76 -0.75 -12.18 -2.74
C CYS A 76 -0.88 -12.75 -1.33
N SER A 77 -1.75 -12.14 -0.54
CA SER A 77 -1.98 -12.57 0.84
C SER A 77 -3.27 -11.97 1.33
N ASP A 78 -3.93 -12.65 2.26
CA ASP A 78 -5.09 -12.05 2.92
C ASP A 78 -4.65 -11.27 4.17
N SER A 79 -5.59 -10.52 4.74
CA SER A 79 -5.28 -9.64 5.87
C SER A 79 -5.04 -10.41 7.18
N GLN A 80 -5.36 -11.69 7.22
CA GLN A 80 -5.23 -12.50 8.44
C GLN A 80 -3.95 -13.31 8.47
N SER A 81 -3.27 -13.44 7.34
CA SER A 81 -2.09 -14.30 7.21
C SER A 81 -0.94 -13.54 6.57
N LEU A 82 -0.66 -12.36 7.10
CA LEU A 82 0.42 -11.53 6.55
C LEU A 82 1.77 -12.19 6.83
N PRO A 83 2.61 -12.34 5.81
CA PRO A 83 3.91 -13.01 5.96
C PRO A 83 5.00 -12.11 6.52
N PHE A 84 4.65 -11.02 7.17
CA PHE A 84 5.60 -10.02 7.67
C PHE A 84 5.42 -9.81 9.15
N SER A 85 6.51 -9.54 9.87
CA SER A 85 6.42 -9.15 11.25
C SER A 85 5.97 -7.68 11.35
N LYS A 86 5.40 -7.32 12.50
CA LYS A 86 4.93 -5.96 12.74
C LYS A 86 6.04 -4.92 12.68
N GLU A 87 7.24 -5.31 13.04
CA GLU A 87 8.38 -4.40 13.09
C GLU A 87 8.96 -4.09 11.72
N THR A 88 8.50 -4.79 10.69
CA THR A 88 8.98 -4.56 9.33
C THR A 88 8.54 -3.21 8.77
N PHE A 89 7.41 -2.69 9.25
CA PHE A 89 6.81 -1.49 8.68
C PHE A 89 6.62 -0.41 9.72
N ASP A 90 6.65 0.83 9.25
CA ASP A 90 6.38 1.99 10.08
C ASP A 90 4.90 2.35 10.06
N ILE A 91 4.23 2.12 8.93
CA ILE A 91 2.82 2.45 8.73
C ILE A 91 2.14 1.27 8.04
N ALA A 92 0.94 0.95 8.50
CA ALA A 92 0.07 0.01 7.78
C ALA A 92 -1.22 0.73 7.43
N ILE A 93 -1.63 0.59 6.17
CA ILE A 93 -2.86 1.17 5.65
C ILE A 93 -3.81 0.04 5.28
N LEU A 94 -5.06 0.16 5.72
CA LEU A 94 -6.12 -0.75 5.32
C LEU A 94 -6.89 -0.07 4.19
N ALA A 95 -6.63 -0.49 2.97
CA ALA A 95 -7.03 0.27 1.78
C ALA A 95 -8.21 -0.31 1.01
N TRP A 96 -8.86 -1.34 1.52
CA TRP A 96 -9.99 -1.92 0.79
C TRP A 96 -11.22 -1.04 0.93
N SER A 97 -12.08 -1.11 -0.08
CA SER A 97 -13.39 -0.48 -0.05
C SER A 97 -14.31 -1.25 0.90
N LEU A 98 -15.08 -0.52 1.65
CA LEU A 98 -16.06 -1.10 2.56
C LEU A 98 -17.46 -1.06 1.97
#